data_45df0cc48f50f877b72ae5d16fa03306
#
_entry.id   45df0cc48f50f877b72ae5d16fa03306
#
_cell.length_a   1.000
_cell.length_b   1.000
_cell.length_c   1.000
_cell.angle_alpha   90.00
_cell.angle_beta   90.00
_cell.angle_gamma   90.00
#
_symmetry.space_group_name_H-M   'P 1'
#
loop_
_entity.id
_entity.type
_entity.pdbx_description
1 polymer ?
#
loop_
_entity_poly.entity_id
_entity_poly.type
_entity_poly.pdbx_seq_one_letter_code
_entity_poly.pdbx_strand_id
1 'polypeptide(L)'
;MKLLKISLSIIIVLVNCSFAETIKIACVGDSITFGAGIKDRKNMNYPIQLGKILGEKYEIKNFGNSGSTMLKKGDKPYWKQREFKAALEFNPNIVVIKLGTNDTKPQNWKHGADYLDDYKSMISIFSNLTSKPKIYICLPVPVVESRWGITDDIVNEKIIPTLRKISNQTKCKIIDLNTPFNKKHNLIPDKVHPNAKGATIIAKEVAKSILNS
;
A
#
# COMPACT_ATOMS: atom_id res chain seq x y z
N MET A 1 15.39 60.98 50.07
CA MET A 1 15.18 60.45 48.72
C MET A 1 15.19 58.91 48.77
N LYS A 2 14.00 58.24 48.66
CA LYS A 2 13.93 56.77 48.65
C LYS A 2 13.92 56.33 47.19
N LEU A 3 14.95 55.60 46.79
CA LEU A 3 14.99 54.96 45.42
C LEU A 3 14.08 53.76 45.40
N LEU A 4 13.03 53.81 44.51
CA LEU A 4 12.12 52.74 44.24
C LEU A 4 12.77 51.77 43.22
N LYS A 5 13.14 50.55 43.68
CA LYS A 5 13.65 49.49 42.81
C LYS A 5 12.46 48.83 42.12
N ILE A 6 12.30 49.07 40.81
CA ILE A 6 11.33 48.38 39.97
C ILE A 6 12.00 47.08 39.52
N SER A 7 11.49 45.93 40.01
CA SER A 7 11.91 44.61 39.56
C SER A 7 11.08 44.22 38.31
N LEU A 8 11.75 44.10 37.16
CA LEU A 8 11.15 43.69 35.91
C LEU A 8 11.19 42.14 35.83
N SER A 9 10.08 41.47 36.14
CA SER A 9 9.95 40.02 35.97
C SER A 9 9.67 39.67 34.49
N ILE A 10 10.67 39.07 33.82
CA ILE A 10 10.52 38.57 32.48
C ILE A 10 9.80 37.21 32.57
N ILE A 11 8.54 37.15 32.12
CA ILE A 11 7.79 35.89 31.96
C ILE A 11 8.21 35.26 30.62
N ILE A 12 9.02 34.21 30.67
CA ILE A 12 9.36 33.39 29.50
C ILE A 12 8.21 32.42 29.26
N VAL A 13 7.39 32.72 28.27
CA VAL A 13 6.36 31.78 27.79
C VAL A 13 7.05 30.75 26.92
N LEU A 14 7.30 29.55 27.44
CA LEU A 14 7.74 28.40 26.66
C LEU A 14 6.55 27.91 25.81
N VAL A 15 6.52 28.30 24.55
CA VAL A 15 5.61 27.71 23.56
C VAL A 15 6.11 26.31 23.28
N ASN A 16 5.50 25.29 23.92
CA ASN A 16 5.69 23.90 23.56
C ASN A 16 5.10 23.68 22.20
N CYS A 17 5.89 23.80 21.14
CA CYS A 17 5.53 23.41 19.79
C CYS A 17 5.58 21.87 19.75
N SER A 18 4.46 21.21 20.11
CA SER A 18 4.30 19.78 19.92
C SER A 18 4.17 19.53 18.43
N PHE A 19 5.27 19.15 17.76
CA PHE A 19 5.20 18.64 16.40
C PHE A 19 4.39 17.34 16.43
N ALA A 20 3.19 17.35 15.83
CA ALA A 20 2.42 16.14 15.68
C ALA A 20 3.27 15.10 14.94
N GLU A 21 3.42 13.91 15.51
CA GLU A 21 4.22 12.84 14.92
C GLU A 21 3.66 12.47 13.55
N THR A 22 4.53 12.47 12.53
CA THR A 22 4.14 12.13 11.15
C THR A 22 3.75 10.68 11.04
N ILE A 23 2.58 10.38 10.49
CA ILE A 23 2.08 9.02 10.28
C ILE A 23 2.72 8.43 9.03
N LYS A 24 3.51 7.38 9.20
CA LYS A 24 4.22 6.69 8.12
C LYS A 24 3.34 5.64 7.45
N ILE A 25 3.22 5.70 6.13
CA ILE A 25 2.46 4.74 5.32
C ILE A 25 3.40 4.04 4.33
N ALA A 26 3.49 2.71 4.44
CA ALA A 26 4.19 1.88 3.48
C ALA A 26 3.22 1.32 2.43
N CYS A 27 3.39 1.70 1.17
CA CYS A 27 2.69 1.10 0.05
C CYS A 27 3.51 -0.05 -0.51
N VAL A 28 3.21 -1.27 -0.06
CA VAL A 28 3.87 -2.53 -0.43
C VAL A 28 3.17 -3.14 -1.64
N GLY A 29 3.91 -3.54 -2.69
CA GLY A 29 3.26 -4.14 -3.85
C GLY A 29 4.15 -4.42 -5.05
N ASP A 30 3.48 -4.66 -6.16
CA ASP A 30 4.06 -5.02 -7.45
C ASP A 30 4.23 -3.80 -8.39
N SER A 31 4.17 -4.05 -9.71
CA SER A 31 4.25 -3.04 -10.76
C SER A 31 3.17 -1.95 -10.67
N ILE A 32 1.97 -2.28 -10.18
CA ILE A 32 0.88 -1.30 -10.04
C ILE A 32 1.22 -0.31 -8.92
N THR A 33 1.78 -0.77 -7.81
CA THR A 33 2.29 0.10 -6.74
C THR A 33 3.50 0.90 -7.19
N PHE A 34 4.43 0.27 -7.92
CA PHE A 34 5.56 0.95 -8.55
C PHE A 34 5.12 2.07 -9.48
N GLY A 35 4.00 1.89 -10.20
CA GLY A 35 3.47 2.84 -11.18
C GLY A 35 3.94 2.54 -12.60
N ALA A 36 4.09 1.25 -12.95
CA ALA A 36 4.44 0.82 -14.31
C ALA A 36 3.39 1.32 -15.32
N GLY A 37 3.83 1.69 -16.52
CA GLY A 37 2.96 2.22 -17.59
C GLY A 37 2.55 3.68 -17.42
N ILE A 38 2.89 4.35 -16.31
CA ILE A 38 2.60 5.76 -16.08
C ILE A 38 3.78 6.60 -16.60
N LYS A 39 3.54 7.45 -17.63
CA LYS A 39 4.57 8.29 -18.25
C LYS A 39 5.28 9.19 -17.23
N ASP A 40 4.55 9.90 -16.40
CA ASP A 40 5.09 10.71 -15.29
C ASP A 40 4.97 9.95 -13.96
N ARG A 41 5.63 8.80 -13.91
CA ARG A 41 5.57 7.90 -12.73
C ARG A 41 5.99 8.59 -11.43
N LYS A 42 7.00 9.45 -11.50
CA LYS A 42 7.54 10.14 -10.30
C LYS A 42 6.48 10.98 -9.59
N ASN A 43 5.53 11.55 -10.33
CA ASN A 43 4.51 12.46 -9.79
C ASN A 43 3.10 11.84 -9.76
N MET A 44 2.86 10.75 -10.52
CA MET A 44 1.52 10.24 -10.81
C MET A 44 1.28 8.78 -10.42
N ASN A 45 2.26 8.08 -9.79
CA ASN A 45 1.97 6.78 -9.18
C ASN A 45 1.01 6.95 -7.99
N TYR A 46 0.25 5.91 -7.62
CA TYR A 46 -0.79 6.06 -6.60
C TYR A 46 -0.24 6.43 -5.21
N PRO A 47 0.92 5.97 -4.73
CA PRO A 47 1.48 6.40 -3.45
C PRO A 47 1.74 7.91 -3.37
N ILE A 48 2.27 8.50 -4.45
CA ILE A 48 2.47 9.96 -4.52
C ILE A 48 1.13 10.70 -4.52
N GLN A 49 0.16 10.23 -5.30
CA GLN A 49 -1.18 10.82 -5.32
C GLN A 49 -1.88 10.66 -3.96
N LEU A 50 -1.68 9.54 -3.28
CA LEU A 50 -2.18 9.31 -1.91
C LEU A 50 -1.62 10.38 -0.94
N GLY A 51 -0.33 10.67 -1.02
CA GLY A 51 0.29 11.72 -0.21
C GLY A 51 -0.34 13.10 -0.45
N LYS A 52 -0.61 13.44 -1.72
CA LYS A 52 -1.30 14.69 -2.06
C LYS A 52 -2.73 14.77 -1.50
N ILE A 53 -3.42 13.63 -1.38
CA ILE A 53 -4.79 13.56 -0.84
C ILE A 53 -4.77 13.66 0.69
N LEU A 54 -3.85 12.95 1.36
CA LEU A 54 -3.80 12.87 2.82
C LEU A 54 -3.13 14.07 3.48
N GLY A 55 -2.25 14.79 2.74
CA GLY A 55 -1.55 15.98 3.24
C GLY A 55 -0.33 15.68 4.12
N GLU A 56 0.29 16.74 4.64
CA GLU A 56 1.61 16.73 5.27
C GLU A 56 1.70 15.93 6.59
N LYS A 57 0.57 15.63 7.20
CA LYS A 57 0.50 14.76 8.38
C LYS A 57 0.99 13.33 8.09
N TYR A 58 1.05 12.93 6.81
CA TYR A 58 1.37 11.58 6.41
C TYR A 58 2.63 11.52 5.55
N GLU A 59 3.58 10.65 5.91
CA GLU A 59 4.75 10.30 5.10
C GLU A 59 4.48 9.00 4.35
N ILE A 60 4.27 9.08 3.02
CA ILE A 60 3.97 7.92 2.19
C ILE A 60 5.21 7.49 1.43
N LYS A 61 5.58 6.19 1.55
CA LYS A 61 6.66 5.60 0.73
C LYS A 61 6.16 4.50 -0.19
N ASN A 62 6.67 4.55 -1.42
CA ASN A 62 6.39 3.56 -2.45
C ASN A 62 7.42 2.44 -2.37
N PHE A 63 6.99 1.25 -1.94
CA PHE A 63 7.77 0.01 -1.90
C PHE A 63 7.27 -0.99 -2.96
N GLY A 64 6.80 -0.48 -4.10
CA GLY A 64 6.40 -1.30 -5.25
C GLY A 64 7.62 -1.84 -6.00
N ASN A 65 7.62 -3.14 -6.33
CA ASN A 65 8.62 -3.79 -7.16
C ASN A 65 7.95 -4.55 -8.30
N SER A 66 8.19 -4.13 -9.55
CA SER A 66 7.53 -4.68 -10.74
C SER A 66 7.78 -6.17 -10.90
N GLY A 67 6.71 -6.93 -11.19
CA GLY A 67 6.76 -8.37 -11.39
C GLY A 67 6.72 -9.20 -10.11
N SER A 68 6.76 -8.58 -8.93
CA SER A 68 6.83 -9.31 -7.66
C SER A 68 5.57 -10.10 -7.34
N THR A 69 5.76 -11.28 -6.75
CA THR A 69 4.71 -12.20 -6.28
C THR A 69 4.61 -12.17 -4.76
N MET A 70 3.40 -12.46 -4.25
CA MET A 70 3.17 -12.79 -2.85
C MET A 70 3.73 -14.19 -2.52
N LEU A 71 3.54 -15.14 -3.46
CA LEU A 71 4.05 -16.50 -3.31
C LEU A 71 5.58 -16.50 -3.14
N LYS A 72 6.07 -17.13 -2.07
CA LYS A 72 7.51 -17.30 -1.81
C LYS A 72 8.20 -18.18 -2.85
N LYS A 73 7.44 -19.09 -3.49
CA LYS A 73 7.90 -19.98 -4.55
C LYS A 73 7.65 -19.41 -5.96
N GLY A 74 7.13 -18.17 -6.06
CA GLY A 74 6.95 -17.52 -7.35
C GLY A 74 8.26 -17.18 -8.06
N ASP A 75 8.16 -16.76 -9.32
CA ASP A 75 9.32 -16.42 -10.17
C ASP A 75 10.10 -15.18 -9.66
N LYS A 76 9.39 -14.27 -8.97
CA LYS A 76 9.99 -13.07 -8.37
C LYS A 76 9.38 -12.78 -6.99
N PRO A 77 9.70 -13.54 -5.95
CA PRO A 77 9.12 -13.34 -4.63
C PRO A 77 9.42 -11.96 -4.07
N TYR A 78 8.39 -11.22 -3.63
CA TYR A 78 8.57 -9.91 -2.99
C TYR A 78 9.46 -9.99 -1.74
N TRP A 79 9.41 -11.10 -1.05
CA TRP A 79 10.22 -11.47 0.12
C TRP A 79 11.74 -11.31 -0.06
N LYS A 80 12.21 -11.47 -1.31
CA LYS A 80 13.62 -11.37 -1.67
C LYS A 80 14.01 -10.01 -2.26
N GLN A 81 13.05 -9.09 -2.39
CA GLN A 81 13.31 -7.78 -2.98
C GLN A 81 13.80 -6.79 -1.91
N ARG A 82 14.67 -5.87 -2.30
CA ARG A 82 15.17 -4.79 -1.42
C ARG A 82 14.03 -3.94 -0.86
N GLU A 83 12.94 -3.78 -1.62
CA GLU A 83 11.76 -3.01 -1.22
C GLU A 83 11.06 -3.63 0.01
N PHE A 84 11.07 -4.95 0.15
CA PHE A 84 10.54 -5.62 1.34
C PHE A 84 11.34 -5.24 2.58
N LYS A 85 12.68 -5.37 2.52
CA LYS A 85 13.57 -4.98 3.62
C LYS A 85 13.42 -3.51 3.97
N ALA A 86 13.43 -2.63 2.96
CA ALA A 86 13.26 -1.20 3.13
C ALA A 86 11.89 -0.82 3.74
N ALA A 87 10.80 -1.55 3.41
CA ALA A 87 9.49 -1.35 4.02
C ALA A 87 9.49 -1.72 5.51
N LEU A 88 10.19 -2.76 5.91
CA LEU A 88 10.37 -3.13 7.32
C LEU A 88 11.21 -2.09 8.08
N GLU A 89 12.34 -1.66 7.51
CA GLU A 89 13.23 -0.65 8.10
C GLU A 89 12.54 0.72 8.23
N PHE A 90 11.60 1.03 7.35
CA PHE A 90 10.81 2.26 7.44
C PHE A 90 9.94 2.29 8.71
N ASN A 91 9.63 1.14 9.29
CA ASN A 91 8.83 0.97 10.51
C ASN A 91 7.53 1.79 10.45
N PRO A 92 6.61 1.49 9.49
CA PRO A 92 5.43 2.29 9.19
C PRO A 92 4.36 2.16 10.27
N ASN A 93 3.49 3.18 10.42
CA ASN A 93 2.27 3.12 11.23
C ASN A 93 1.10 2.46 10.46
N ILE A 94 1.16 2.49 9.13
CA ILE A 94 0.16 1.89 8.25
C ILE A 94 0.88 1.14 7.12
N VAL A 95 0.42 -0.08 6.82
CA VAL A 95 0.89 -0.87 5.68
C VAL A 95 -0.28 -1.15 4.74
N VAL A 96 -0.12 -0.83 3.47
CA VAL A 96 -1.07 -1.15 2.40
C VAL A 96 -0.44 -2.19 1.49
N ILE A 97 -0.94 -3.44 1.51
CA ILE A 97 -0.38 -4.56 0.76
C ILE A 97 -1.22 -4.79 -0.50
N LYS A 98 -0.61 -4.57 -1.67
CA LYS A 98 -1.19 -4.81 -3.00
C LYS A 98 -0.29 -5.77 -3.78
N LEU A 99 -0.42 -7.07 -3.51
CA LEU A 99 0.25 -8.19 -4.19
C LEU A 99 -0.78 -9.24 -4.60
N GLY A 100 -0.45 -10.08 -5.57
CA GLY A 100 -1.29 -11.17 -6.06
C GLY A 100 -1.49 -11.16 -7.58
N THR A 101 -1.32 -10.02 -8.25
CA THR A 101 -1.50 -9.93 -9.71
C THR A 101 -0.52 -10.84 -10.47
N ASN A 102 0.77 -10.84 -10.11
CA ASN A 102 1.78 -11.68 -10.77
C ASN A 102 1.70 -13.14 -10.35
N ASP A 103 1.07 -13.42 -9.24
CA ASP A 103 0.85 -14.77 -8.72
C ASP A 103 -0.06 -15.58 -9.65
N THR A 104 -0.91 -14.92 -10.43
CA THR A 104 -1.84 -15.58 -11.37
C THR A 104 -1.14 -16.22 -12.57
N LYS A 105 0.12 -15.88 -12.86
CA LYS A 105 0.88 -16.51 -13.95
C LYS A 105 0.99 -18.00 -13.71
N PRO A 106 0.86 -18.86 -14.78
CA PRO A 106 0.86 -20.31 -14.61
C PRO A 106 2.05 -20.87 -13.84
N GLN A 107 3.28 -20.33 -14.11
CA GLN A 107 4.50 -20.75 -13.42
C GLN A 107 4.50 -20.39 -11.92
N ASN A 108 3.68 -19.42 -11.50
CA ASN A 108 3.54 -19.02 -10.11
C ASN A 108 2.34 -19.72 -9.46
N TRP A 109 1.18 -19.75 -10.15
CA TRP A 109 -0.04 -20.27 -9.59
C TRP A 109 -0.02 -21.79 -9.35
N LYS A 110 0.90 -22.54 -9.97
CA LYS A 110 1.16 -23.94 -9.60
C LYS A 110 1.48 -24.12 -8.10
N HIS A 111 1.88 -23.04 -7.42
CA HIS A 111 2.10 -22.98 -5.98
C HIS A 111 0.96 -22.28 -5.22
N GLY A 112 -0.20 -22.08 -5.87
CA GLY A 112 -1.33 -21.33 -5.31
C GLY A 112 -1.88 -21.84 -3.99
N ALA A 113 -1.66 -23.13 -3.68
CA ALA A 113 -1.99 -23.71 -2.38
C ALA A 113 -1.29 -23.00 -1.20
N ASP A 114 -0.10 -22.45 -1.43
CA ASP A 114 0.69 -21.75 -0.41
C ASP A 114 0.26 -20.28 -0.23
N TYR A 115 -0.57 -19.72 -1.13
CA TYR A 115 -0.86 -18.28 -1.21
C TYR A 115 -1.43 -17.71 0.09
N LEU A 116 -2.36 -18.43 0.72
CA LEU A 116 -2.98 -18.01 1.98
C LEU A 116 -1.95 -17.91 3.11
N ASP A 117 -1.11 -18.92 3.26
CA ASP A 117 -0.15 -19.00 4.36
C ASP A 117 1.02 -18.03 4.14
N ASP A 118 1.46 -17.85 2.91
CA ASP A 118 2.46 -16.84 2.56
C ASP A 118 1.93 -15.43 2.87
N TYR A 119 0.69 -15.13 2.49
CA TYR A 119 0.09 -13.83 2.78
C TYR A 119 -0.04 -13.57 4.29
N LYS A 120 -0.51 -14.57 5.06
CA LYS A 120 -0.58 -14.47 6.53
C LYS A 120 0.80 -14.29 7.16
N SER A 121 1.82 -14.95 6.61
CA SER A 121 3.20 -14.77 7.06
C SER A 121 3.67 -13.33 6.87
N MET A 122 3.35 -12.69 5.74
CA MET A 122 3.70 -11.27 5.50
C MET A 122 2.98 -10.35 6.48
N ILE A 123 1.68 -10.56 6.71
CA ILE A 123 0.92 -9.82 7.72
C ILE A 123 1.57 -9.95 9.09
N SER A 124 1.93 -11.18 9.49
CA SER A 124 2.58 -11.45 10.78
C SER A 124 3.92 -10.70 10.93
N ILE A 125 4.75 -10.69 9.89
CA ILE A 125 6.04 -9.96 9.93
C ILE A 125 5.81 -8.47 10.14
N PHE A 126 4.91 -7.84 9.38
CA PHE A 126 4.60 -6.42 9.56
C PHE A 126 3.96 -6.14 10.93
N SER A 127 3.05 -7.00 11.40
CA SER A 127 2.41 -6.84 12.72
C SER A 127 3.38 -6.91 13.89
N ASN A 128 4.54 -7.54 13.71
CA ASN A 128 5.59 -7.64 14.73
C ASN A 128 6.57 -6.48 14.75
N LEU A 129 6.44 -5.50 13.85
CA LEU A 129 7.23 -4.26 13.92
C LEU A 129 6.95 -3.48 15.21
N THR A 130 7.92 -2.70 15.66
CA THR A 130 7.79 -1.89 16.88
C THR A 130 6.68 -0.84 16.79
N SER A 131 6.41 -0.34 15.58
CA SER A 131 5.30 0.59 15.29
C SER A 131 3.91 -0.04 15.40
N LYS A 132 3.80 -1.40 15.46
CA LYS A 132 2.51 -2.13 15.46
C LYS A 132 1.54 -1.60 14.41
N PRO A 133 1.89 -1.65 13.12
CA PRO A 133 1.14 -0.97 12.08
C PRO A 133 -0.27 -1.51 11.90
N LYS A 134 -1.18 -0.62 11.51
CA LYS A 134 -2.46 -1.02 10.95
C LYS A 134 -2.25 -1.55 9.54
N ILE A 135 -2.74 -2.76 9.24
CA ILE A 135 -2.51 -3.42 7.96
C ILE A 135 -3.79 -3.46 7.15
N TYR A 136 -3.67 -3.01 5.90
CA TYR A 136 -4.71 -3.09 4.88
C TYR A 136 -4.26 -4.05 3.77
N ILE A 137 -5.18 -4.88 3.30
CA ILE A 137 -4.97 -5.78 2.18
C ILE A 137 -5.86 -5.35 1.01
N CYS A 138 -5.29 -5.21 -0.18
CA CYS A 138 -6.01 -4.73 -1.35
C CYS A 138 -6.53 -5.89 -2.18
N LEU A 139 -7.83 -5.88 -2.54
CA LEU A 139 -8.29 -6.68 -3.67
C LEU A 139 -7.64 -6.13 -4.94
N PRO A 140 -7.12 -7.00 -5.84
CA PRO A 140 -6.42 -6.56 -7.04
C PRO A 140 -7.32 -5.74 -7.98
N VAL A 141 -6.71 -4.80 -8.69
CA VAL A 141 -7.31 -4.18 -9.87
C VAL A 141 -7.63 -5.28 -10.89
N PRO A 142 -8.76 -5.23 -11.63
CA PRO A 142 -9.12 -6.25 -12.60
C PRO A 142 -8.09 -6.33 -13.74
N VAL A 143 -7.92 -7.53 -14.29
CA VAL A 143 -7.16 -7.79 -15.51
C VAL A 143 -8.16 -7.76 -16.67
N VAL A 144 -8.06 -6.75 -17.54
CA VAL A 144 -9.06 -6.52 -18.60
C VAL A 144 -9.01 -7.62 -19.67
N GLU A 145 -7.81 -8.16 -19.89
CA GLU A 145 -7.54 -9.25 -20.84
C GLU A 145 -6.23 -9.91 -20.41
N SER A 146 -6.15 -11.22 -20.54
CA SER A 146 -4.95 -12.00 -20.17
C SER A 146 -3.73 -11.50 -20.93
N ARG A 147 -2.68 -11.14 -20.17
CA ARG A 147 -1.43 -10.63 -20.73
C ARG A 147 -0.24 -11.06 -19.88
N TRP A 148 0.85 -11.42 -20.54
CA TRP A 148 2.07 -11.92 -19.88
C TRP A 148 1.84 -13.09 -18.92
N GLY A 149 0.81 -13.90 -19.18
CA GLY A 149 0.38 -14.99 -18.31
C GLY A 149 -0.46 -14.55 -17.10
N ILE A 150 -0.70 -13.25 -16.92
CA ILE A 150 -1.59 -12.72 -15.88
C ILE A 150 -3.04 -12.89 -16.36
N THR A 151 -3.92 -13.46 -15.52
CA THR A 151 -5.30 -13.81 -15.88
C THR A 151 -6.30 -13.26 -14.88
N ASP A 152 -7.47 -12.81 -15.38
CA ASP A 152 -8.56 -12.30 -14.56
C ASP A 152 -9.30 -13.42 -13.82
N ASP A 153 -9.41 -14.60 -14.43
CA ASP A 153 -10.07 -15.76 -13.83
C ASP A 153 -9.44 -16.14 -12.48
N ILE A 154 -8.10 -16.26 -12.44
CA ILE A 154 -7.39 -16.55 -11.19
C ILE A 154 -7.55 -15.39 -10.18
N VAL A 155 -7.56 -14.13 -10.65
CA VAL A 155 -7.82 -12.98 -9.77
C VAL A 155 -9.18 -13.13 -9.10
N ASN A 156 -10.24 -13.34 -9.88
CA ASN A 156 -11.60 -13.32 -9.37
C ASN A 156 -11.98 -14.61 -8.62
N GLU A 157 -11.58 -15.78 -9.14
CA GLU A 157 -12.01 -17.06 -8.60
C GLU A 157 -11.14 -17.58 -7.45
N LYS A 158 -9.90 -17.11 -7.35
CA LYS A 158 -8.92 -17.63 -6.36
C LYS A 158 -8.36 -16.54 -5.47
N ILE A 159 -7.76 -15.48 -6.03
CA ILE A 159 -7.07 -14.43 -5.25
C ILE A 159 -8.07 -13.66 -4.37
N ILE A 160 -9.12 -13.10 -4.96
CA ILE A 160 -10.11 -12.29 -4.21
C ILE A 160 -10.79 -13.08 -3.10
N PRO A 161 -11.33 -14.30 -3.33
CA PRO A 161 -11.89 -15.12 -2.25
C PRO A 161 -10.88 -15.43 -1.14
N THR A 162 -9.63 -15.73 -1.50
CA THR A 162 -8.57 -15.99 -0.53
C THR A 162 -8.25 -14.76 0.30
N LEU A 163 -8.16 -13.57 -0.30
CA LEU A 163 -7.94 -12.31 0.43
C LEU A 163 -9.08 -11.99 1.41
N ARG A 164 -10.34 -12.27 1.03
CA ARG A 164 -11.48 -12.14 1.94
C ARG A 164 -11.39 -13.12 3.12
N LYS A 165 -10.98 -14.37 2.88
CA LYS A 165 -10.71 -15.37 3.93
C LYS A 165 -9.59 -14.90 4.87
N ILE A 166 -8.49 -14.36 4.32
CA ILE A 166 -7.37 -13.81 5.11
C ILE A 166 -7.86 -12.66 5.99
N SER A 167 -8.61 -11.71 5.44
CA SER A 167 -9.19 -10.59 6.18
C SER A 167 -10.01 -11.07 7.37
N ASN A 168 -10.89 -12.04 7.18
CA ASN A 168 -11.72 -12.60 8.24
C ASN A 168 -10.88 -13.25 9.35
N GLN A 169 -9.79 -13.95 8.99
CA GLN A 169 -8.92 -14.65 9.93
C GLN A 169 -7.96 -13.73 10.69
N THR A 170 -7.46 -12.68 10.02
CA THR A 170 -6.44 -11.78 10.58
C THR A 170 -6.99 -10.45 11.09
N LYS A 171 -8.27 -10.16 10.81
CA LYS A 171 -8.94 -8.88 11.08
C LYS A 171 -8.32 -7.69 10.34
N CYS A 172 -7.44 -7.94 9.36
CA CYS A 172 -6.96 -6.88 8.46
C CYS A 172 -8.10 -6.33 7.62
N LYS A 173 -8.15 -5.01 7.46
CA LYS A 173 -9.18 -4.37 6.63
C LYS A 173 -8.90 -4.58 5.14
N ILE A 174 -9.97 -4.81 4.36
CA ILE A 174 -9.89 -4.88 2.90
C ILE A 174 -10.05 -3.47 2.30
N ILE A 175 -9.23 -3.18 1.29
CA ILE A 175 -9.45 -2.09 0.34
C ILE A 175 -9.85 -2.72 -1.00
N ASP A 176 -11.05 -2.47 -1.44
CA ASP A 176 -11.51 -2.96 -2.74
C ASP A 176 -10.97 -2.05 -3.87
N LEU A 177 -9.99 -2.56 -4.61
CA LEU A 177 -9.47 -1.90 -5.80
C LEU A 177 -9.99 -2.56 -7.10
N ASN A 178 -10.89 -3.53 -7.00
CA ASN A 178 -11.48 -4.22 -8.15
C ASN A 178 -12.75 -3.49 -8.65
N THR A 179 -13.75 -3.39 -7.79
CA THR A 179 -15.06 -2.79 -8.11
C THR A 179 -14.98 -1.37 -8.70
N PRO A 180 -14.10 -0.46 -8.22
CA PRO A 180 -14.01 0.90 -8.76
C PRO A 180 -13.61 0.99 -10.22
N PHE A 181 -13.06 -0.10 -10.81
CA PHE A 181 -12.69 -0.17 -12.22
C PHE A 181 -13.76 -0.79 -13.12
N ASN A 182 -14.89 -1.25 -12.56
CA ASN A 182 -16.00 -1.74 -13.36
C ASN A 182 -16.40 -0.70 -14.41
N LYS A 183 -16.51 -1.14 -15.69
CA LYS A 183 -16.79 -0.27 -16.85
C LYS A 183 -15.76 0.85 -17.11
N LYS A 184 -14.56 0.78 -16.52
CA LYS A 184 -13.47 1.77 -16.70
C LYS A 184 -12.20 1.13 -17.27
N HIS A 185 -12.35 0.14 -18.12
CA HIS A 185 -11.24 -0.61 -18.73
C HIS A 185 -10.28 0.27 -19.54
N ASN A 186 -10.76 1.42 -20.06
CA ASN A 186 -9.95 2.43 -20.72
C ASN A 186 -8.88 3.06 -19.79
N LEU A 187 -8.99 2.90 -18.48
CA LEU A 187 -7.98 3.31 -17.52
C LEU A 187 -6.86 2.28 -17.33
N ILE A 188 -6.98 1.11 -17.95
CA ILE A 188 -6.00 0.01 -17.93
C ILE A 188 -5.55 -0.28 -19.39
N PRO A 189 -4.76 0.63 -20.00
CA PRO A 189 -4.51 0.64 -21.44
C PRO A 189 -3.74 -0.59 -21.93
N ASP A 190 -2.88 -1.18 -21.12
CA ASP A 190 -2.14 -2.39 -21.44
C ASP A 190 -2.78 -3.68 -20.89
N LYS A 191 -4.06 -3.59 -20.44
CA LYS A 191 -4.88 -4.66 -19.90
C LYS A 191 -4.56 -5.09 -18.45
N VAL A 192 -3.46 -4.60 -17.87
CA VAL A 192 -2.99 -4.98 -16.52
C VAL A 192 -2.69 -3.75 -15.66
N HIS A 193 -2.02 -2.74 -16.22
CA HIS A 193 -1.55 -1.59 -15.46
C HIS A 193 -2.46 -0.37 -15.62
N PRO A 194 -2.99 0.17 -14.53
CA PRO A 194 -3.71 1.44 -14.55
C PRO A 194 -2.81 2.61 -15.00
N ASN A 195 -3.35 3.48 -15.85
CA ASN A 195 -2.72 4.75 -16.19
C ASN A 195 -2.80 5.75 -14.99
N ALA A 196 -2.31 6.98 -15.18
CA ALA A 196 -2.31 8.00 -14.12
C ALA A 196 -3.71 8.28 -13.53
N LYS A 197 -4.76 8.30 -14.36
CA LYS A 197 -6.15 8.46 -13.90
C LYS A 197 -6.63 7.24 -13.09
N GLY A 198 -6.25 6.03 -13.52
CA GLY A 198 -6.50 4.80 -12.75
C GLY A 198 -5.76 4.81 -11.41
N ALA A 199 -4.50 5.26 -11.39
CA ALA A 199 -3.74 5.44 -10.14
C ALA A 199 -4.41 6.46 -9.19
N THR A 200 -5.10 7.49 -9.71
CA THR A 200 -5.91 8.41 -8.90
C THR A 200 -7.07 7.69 -8.22
N ILE A 201 -7.74 6.74 -8.91
CA ILE A 201 -8.81 5.94 -8.30
C ILE A 201 -8.25 5.12 -7.15
N ILE A 202 -7.13 4.43 -7.35
CA ILE A 202 -6.47 3.63 -6.30
C ILE A 202 -6.14 4.53 -5.10
N ALA A 203 -5.51 5.68 -5.32
CA ALA A 203 -5.15 6.61 -4.26
C ALA A 203 -6.37 7.07 -3.44
N LYS A 204 -7.50 7.35 -4.09
CA LYS A 204 -8.75 7.76 -3.44
C LYS A 204 -9.36 6.64 -2.59
N GLU A 205 -9.38 5.39 -3.08
CA GLU A 205 -9.91 4.25 -2.31
C GLU A 205 -9.03 3.94 -1.09
N VAL A 206 -7.70 4.02 -1.25
CA VAL A 206 -6.77 3.86 -0.13
C VAL A 206 -6.96 4.98 0.89
N ALA A 207 -7.02 6.26 0.47
CA ALA A 207 -7.25 7.40 1.36
C ALA A 207 -8.57 7.27 2.12
N LYS A 208 -9.66 6.96 1.41
CA LYS A 208 -10.99 6.73 2.01
C LYS A 208 -10.95 5.65 3.11
N SER A 209 -10.26 4.54 2.84
CA SER A 209 -10.15 3.44 3.79
C SER A 209 -9.32 3.80 5.03
N ILE A 210 -8.29 4.63 4.88
CA ILE A 210 -7.45 5.10 5.98
C ILE A 210 -8.20 6.13 6.84
N LEU A 211 -8.88 7.10 6.22
CA LEU A 211 -9.56 8.18 6.93
C LEU A 211 -10.82 7.73 7.67
N ASN A 212 -11.49 6.66 7.19
CA ASN A 212 -12.71 6.10 7.80
C ASN A 212 -12.40 4.95 8.80
N SER A 213 -11.20 4.91 9.37
CA SER A 213 -10.74 3.73 10.12
C SER A 213 -10.60 3.95 11.60
#